data_1faed1f0d133814982a1b325fbfaa862
#
_entry.id   1faed1f0d133814982a1b325fbfaa862
#
_cell.length_a   1.000
_cell.length_b   1.000
_cell.length_c   1.000
_cell.angle_alpha   90.00
_cell.angle_beta   90.00
_cell.angle_gamma   90.00
#
_symmetry.space_group_name_H-M   'P 1'
#
loop_
_entity.id
_entity.type
_entity.pdbx_description
1 polymer ?
#
loop_
_entity_poly.entity_id
_entity_poly.type
_entity_poly.pdbx_seq_one_letter_code
_entity_poly.pdbx_strand_id
1 'polypeptide(L)'
;MTYGAPAQDGRQDFDDAFVHPAAYRAFLQTGHWPDHTIFVLERRRASSQGTVNKGSVGRYQSDLIGIGAEVKDRSRAPEGEWAYFTFGTNSDTAPVLPKTAACYGCHSQNAAVENTFVQFYPTLLPVARAKGTLNASFKE
;
A
#
# COMPACT_ATOMS: atom_id res chain seq x y z
N MET A 1 5.87 -7.84 -0.51
CA MET A 1 6.38 -7.76 0.88
C MET A 1 5.20 -7.49 1.79
N THR A 2 5.11 -8.21 2.88
CA THR A 2 4.00 -8.15 3.81
C THR A 2 4.39 -7.32 5.02
N TYR A 3 3.56 -6.40 5.45
CA TYR A 3 3.68 -5.74 6.73
C TYR A 3 2.38 -5.90 7.51
N GLY A 4 2.47 -6.04 8.84
CA GLY A 4 1.31 -6.15 9.71
C GLY A 4 1.09 -4.86 10.47
N ALA A 5 -0.10 -4.29 10.37
CA ALA A 5 -0.54 -3.21 11.24
C ALA A 5 -1.44 -3.78 12.36
N PRO A 6 -1.36 -3.27 13.60
CA PRO A 6 -2.33 -3.63 14.61
C PRO A 6 -3.71 -3.11 14.21
N ALA A 7 -4.69 -4.01 14.13
CA ALA A 7 -6.08 -3.59 13.96
C ALA A 7 -6.57 -2.84 15.21
N GLN A 8 -7.55 -1.97 15.06
CA GLN A 8 -8.10 -1.17 16.16
C GLN A 8 -8.67 -2.00 17.32
N ASP A 9 -8.96 -3.27 17.09
CA ASP A 9 -9.47 -4.22 18.09
C ASP A 9 -8.37 -5.16 18.66
N GLY A 10 -7.09 -4.85 18.44
CA GLY A 10 -5.96 -5.68 18.87
C GLY A 10 -5.70 -6.91 18.00
N ARG A 11 -6.51 -7.15 16.96
CA ARG A 11 -6.21 -8.14 15.93
C ARG A 11 -5.13 -7.58 15.01
N GLN A 12 -4.24 -8.44 14.55
CA GLN A 12 -3.26 -8.10 13.54
C GLN A 12 -3.76 -8.59 12.18
N ASP A 13 -3.60 -7.75 11.16
CA ASP A 13 -3.85 -8.10 9.79
C ASP A 13 -2.53 -8.02 9.01
N PHE A 14 -2.46 -8.69 7.88
CA PHE A 14 -1.37 -8.57 6.93
C PHE A 14 -1.87 -7.87 5.68
N ASP A 15 -1.11 -6.89 5.24
CA ASP A 15 -1.35 -6.19 3.99
C ASP A 15 -0.25 -6.54 2.98
N ASP A 16 -0.62 -7.10 1.83
CA ASP A 16 0.27 -7.37 0.70
C ASP A 16 -0.02 -6.39 -0.42
N ALA A 17 0.97 -5.59 -0.78
CA ALA A 17 0.87 -4.65 -1.88
C ALA A 17 1.50 -5.23 -3.16
N PHE A 18 0.73 -5.21 -4.23
CA PHE A 18 1.12 -5.67 -5.56
C PHE A 18 1.19 -4.49 -6.52
N VAL A 19 2.17 -4.49 -7.39
CA VAL A 19 2.31 -3.49 -8.47
C VAL A 19 2.79 -4.20 -9.74
N HIS A 20 2.38 -3.67 -10.90
CA HIS A 20 2.83 -4.23 -12.17
C HIS A 20 4.35 -4.13 -12.33
N PRO A 21 5.05 -5.19 -12.79
CA PRO A 21 6.51 -5.21 -12.89
C PRO A 21 7.11 -4.07 -13.71
N ALA A 22 6.39 -3.56 -14.72
CA ALA A 22 6.89 -2.42 -15.51
C ALA A 22 6.92 -1.12 -14.69
N ALA A 23 5.89 -0.87 -13.87
CA ALA A 23 5.86 0.29 -12.97
C ALA A 23 6.95 0.19 -11.90
N TYR A 24 7.17 -1.00 -11.34
CA TYR A 24 8.26 -1.26 -10.40
C TYR A 24 9.63 -0.96 -11.01
N ARG A 25 9.90 -1.47 -12.23
CA ARG A 25 11.16 -1.18 -12.94
C ARG A 25 11.35 0.30 -13.23
N ALA A 26 10.28 1.00 -13.64
CA ALA A 26 10.33 2.43 -13.88
C ALA A 26 10.68 3.20 -12.59
N PHE A 27 10.09 2.81 -11.46
CA PHE A 27 10.44 3.41 -10.17
C PHE A 27 11.92 3.18 -9.82
N LEU A 28 12.45 1.98 -10.02
CA LEU A 28 13.89 1.71 -9.77
C LEU A 28 14.82 2.61 -10.61
N GLN A 29 14.39 3.01 -11.79
CA GLN A 29 15.17 3.89 -12.67
C GLN A 29 15.04 5.36 -12.32
N THR A 30 13.85 5.81 -11.91
CA THR A 30 13.51 7.23 -11.81
C THR A 30 13.25 7.71 -10.38
N GLY A 31 12.88 6.83 -9.47
CA GLY A 31 12.34 7.18 -8.15
C GLY A 31 10.89 7.66 -8.18
N HIS A 32 10.23 7.63 -9.33
CA HIS A 32 8.86 8.08 -9.54
C HIS A 32 7.99 6.97 -10.11
N TRP A 33 6.71 6.96 -9.73
CA TRP A 33 5.72 6.07 -10.32
C TRP A 33 5.23 6.65 -11.64
N PRO A 34 5.22 5.87 -12.74
CA PRO A 34 4.65 6.32 -14.00
C PRO A 34 3.14 6.57 -13.87
N ASP A 35 2.60 7.36 -14.78
CA ASP A 35 1.16 7.50 -14.92
C ASP A 35 0.49 6.15 -15.17
N HIS A 36 -0.76 6.01 -14.74
CA HIS A 36 -1.51 4.75 -14.77
C HIS A 36 -0.90 3.61 -13.94
N THR A 37 0.00 3.91 -12.99
CA THR A 37 0.42 2.91 -12.00
C THR A 37 -0.77 2.50 -11.14
N ILE A 38 -0.95 1.20 -10.99
CA ILE A 38 -1.97 0.60 -10.15
C ILE A 38 -1.29 -0.23 -9.07
N PHE A 39 -1.61 0.05 -7.81
CA PHE A 39 -1.34 -0.84 -6.70
C PHE A 39 -2.61 -1.57 -6.32
N VAL A 40 -2.47 -2.84 -6.00
CA VAL A 40 -3.54 -3.65 -5.40
C VAL A 40 -3.07 -4.08 -4.03
N LEU A 41 -3.92 -3.89 -3.03
CA LEU A 41 -3.66 -4.26 -1.65
C LEU A 41 -4.60 -5.40 -1.27
N GLU A 42 -4.03 -6.56 -0.92
CA GLU A 42 -4.75 -7.63 -0.26
C GLU A 42 -4.57 -7.52 1.25
N ARG A 43 -5.69 -7.44 1.97
CA ARG A 43 -5.69 -7.52 3.42
C ARG A 43 -6.13 -8.89 3.87
N ARG A 44 -5.31 -9.53 4.70
CA ARG A 44 -5.55 -10.87 5.21
C ARG A 44 -5.49 -10.89 6.73
N ARG A 45 -6.37 -11.68 7.32
CA ARG A 45 -6.38 -11.89 8.78
C ARG A 45 -5.10 -12.60 9.21
N ALA A 46 -4.49 -12.12 10.30
CA ALA A 46 -3.40 -12.84 10.94
C ALA A 46 -3.97 -13.97 11.81
N SER A 47 -3.44 -15.16 11.64
CA SER A 47 -3.78 -16.34 12.45
C SER A 47 -2.55 -16.93 13.11
N SER A 48 -2.72 -17.43 14.33
CA SER A 48 -1.73 -18.21 15.06
C SER A 48 -2.15 -19.68 15.25
N GLN A 49 -3.29 -20.07 14.65
CA GLN A 49 -3.80 -21.45 14.80
C GLN A 49 -3.02 -22.42 13.92
N GLY A 50 -2.74 -23.60 14.45
CA GLY A 50 -2.10 -24.70 13.71
C GLY A 50 -0.66 -24.97 14.10
N THR A 51 -0.09 -26.00 13.49
CA THR A 51 1.21 -26.59 13.86
C THR A 51 2.44 -25.82 13.40
N VAL A 52 2.27 -24.73 12.65
CA VAL A 52 3.38 -23.94 12.09
C VAL A 52 4.12 -23.15 13.20
N ASN A 53 3.47 -22.97 14.34
CA ASN A 53 3.98 -22.18 15.46
C ASN A 53 4.61 -23.04 16.56
N LYS A 54 5.53 -23.92 16.23
CA LYS A 54 6.25 -24.67 17.27
C LYS A 54 7.02 -23.70 18.18
N GLY A 55 6.39 -23.36 19.32
CA GLY A 55 7.06 -22.64 20.41
C GLY A 55 7.29 -21.15 20.17
N SER A 56 6.66 -20.54 19.19
CA SER A 56 6.83 -19.11 18.90
C SER A 56 5.50 -18.37 18.80
N VAL A 57 5.55 -17.06 18.96
CA VAL A 57 4.45 -16.11 18.79
C VAL A 57 4.21 -15.72 17.32
N GLY A 58 4.66 -16.54 16.37
CA GLY A 58 4.51 -16.30 14.95
C GLY A 58 3.06 -16.27 14.51
N ARG A 59 2.80 -15.51 13.44
CA ARG A 59 1.50 -15.43 12.79
C ARG A 59 1.65 -15.66 11.31
N TYR A 60 0.60 -16.15 10.68
CA TYR A 60 0.54 -16.36 9.24
C TYR A 60 -0.72 -15.71 8.65
N GLN A 61 -0.69 -15.47 7.36
CA GLN A 61 -1.83 -14.95 6.61
C GLN A 61 -2.90 -16.05 6.49
N SER A 62 -4.14 -15.70 6.83
CA SER A 62 -5.28 -16.58 6.67
C SER A 62 -6.32 -15.95 5.73
N ASP A 63 -7.56 -15.81 6.16
CA ASP A 63 -8.68 -15.37 5.33
C ASP A 63 -8.43 -14.00 4.70
N LEU A 64 -8.79 -13.86 3.42
CA LEU A 64 -8.89 -12.56 2.77
C LEU A 64 -10.06 -11.79 3.38
N ILE A 65 -9.79 -10.58 3.88
CA ILE A 65 -10.77 -9.73 4.55
C ILE A 65 -11.04 -8.41 3.82
N GLY A 66 -10.25 -8.11 2.79
CA GLY A 66 -10.48 -6.94 1.96
C GLY A 66 -9.49 -6.81 0.83
N ILE A 67 -9.90 -6.12 -0.22
CA ILE A 67 -9.05 -5.72 -1.33
C ILE A 67 -9.19 -4.20 -1.49
N GLY A 68 -8.06 -3.52 -1.58
CA GLY A 68 -7.98 -2.12 -1.95
C GLY A 68 -7.24 -1.94 -3.27
N ALA A 69 -7.44 -0.82 -3.91
CA ALA A 69 -6.60 -0.38 -5.01
C ALA A 69 -6.34 1.11 -4.95
N GLU A 70 -5.18 1.52 -5.43
CA GLU A 70 -4.86 2.91 -5.71
C GLU A 70 -4.33 3.04 -7.13
N VAL A 71 -4.81 4.06 -7.83
CA VAL A 71 -4.51 4.31 -9.23
C VAL A 71 -3.94 5.70 -9.38
N LYS A 72 -2.75 5.81 -9.97
CA LYS A 72 -2.19 7.08 -10.38
C LYS A 72 -2.79 7.51 -11.71
N ASP A 73 -3.39 8.69 -11.75
CA ASP A 73 -4.01 9.25 -12.94
C ASP A 73 -3.78 10.77 -12.97
N ARG A 74 -2.80 11.19 -13.76
CA ARG A 74 -2.44 12.60 -13.88
C ARG A 74 -3.54 13.46 -14.50
N SER A 75 -4.47 12.87 -15.23
CA SER A 75 -5.60 13.62 -15.78
C SER A 75 -6.55 14.12 -14.69
N ARG A 76 -6.46 13.54 -13.48
CA ARG A 76 -7.22 13.95 -12.29
C ARG A 76 -6.53 15.06 -11.47
N ALA A 77 -5.31 15.47 -11.80
CA ALA A 77 -4.74 16.70 -11.26
C ALA A 77 -5.63 17.88 -11.71
N PRO A 78 -6.03 18.83 -10.88
CA PRO A 78 -5.42 19.34 -9.66
C PRO A 78 -5.91 18.71 -8.34
N GLU A 79 -6.79 17.75 -8.39
CA GLU A 79 -7.36 17.12 -7.19
C GLU A 79 -6.45 16.06 -6.50
N GLY A 80 -5.20 15.98 -6.95
CA GLY A 80 -4.26 14.93 -6.58
C GLY A 80 -4.31 13.75 -7.54
N GLU A 81 -3.16 13.23 -7.92
CA GLU A 81 -2.99 12.24 -8.99
C GLU A 81 -3.46 10.84 -8.61
N TRP A 82 -3.82 10.59 -7.34
CA TRP A 82 -4.18 9.26 -6.85
C TRP A 82 -5.66 9.14 -6.55
N ALA A 83 -6.25 8.04 -7.00
CA ALA A 83 -7.61 7.64 -6.68
C ALA A 83 -7.58 6.31 -5.92
N TYR A 84 -8.41 6.20 -4.88
CA TYR A 84 -8.46 5.03 -4.00
C TYR A 84 -9.80 4.32 -4.14
N PHE A 85 -9.74 2.99 -4.06
CA PHE A 85 -10.87 2.09 -4.20
C PHE A 85 -10.85 1.05 -3.09
N THR A 86 -12.03 0.68 -2.60
CA THR A 86 -12.18 -0.43 -1.65
C THR A 86 -13.19 -1.41 -2.22
N PHE A 87 -12.75 -2.64 -2.42
CA PHE A 87 -13.57 -3.74 -2.91
C PHE A 87 -14.04 -4.58 -1.73
N GLY A 88 -15.24 -5.13 -1.83
CA GLY A 88 -15.63 -6.24 -0.97
C GLY A 88 -14.90 -7.53 -1.36
N THR A 89 -14.94 -8.52 -0.50
CA THR A 89 -14.35 -9.84 -0.78
C THR A 89 -15.02 -10.59 -1.94
N ASN A 90 -16.23 -10.17 -2.34
CA ASN A 90 -17.05 -10.80 -3.38
C ASN A 90 -17.45 -9.82 -4.49
N SER A 91 -16.74 -8.71 -4.66
CA SER A 91 -17.04 -7.73 -5.70
C SER A 91 -15.81 -7.47 -6.55
N ASP A 92 -15.98 -7.46 -7.85
CA ASP A 92 -14.97 -7.12 -8.86
C ASP A 92 -15.03 -5.65 -9.29
N THR A 93 -15.96 -4.88 -8.73
CA THR A 93 -16.14 -3.45 -9.01
C THR A 93 -16.20 -2.65 -7.72
N ALA A 94 -15.68 -1.42 -7.77
CA ALA A 94 -15.76 -0.47 -6.67
C ALA A 94 -15.85 0.96 -7.21
N PRO A 95 -16.65 1.85 -6.58
CA PRO A 95 -16.58 3.27 -6.88
C PRO A 95 -15.28 3.87 -6.34
N VAL A 96 -14.85 4.98 -6.93
CA VAL A 96 -13.77 5.78 -6.37
C VAL A 96 -14.19 6.34 -5.00
N LEU A 97 -13.29 6.25 -4.02
CA LEU A 97 -13.55 6.81 -2.70
C LEU A 97 -13.61 8.35 -2.76
N PRO A 98 -14.50 8.97 -1.98
CA PRO A 98 -14.56 10.42 -1.89
C PRO A 98 -13.26 10.99 -1.28
N LYS A 99 -12.86 12.21 -1.67
CA LYS A 99 -11.63 12.85 -1.17
C LYS A 99 -11.60 13.05 0.35
N THR A 100 -12.75 12.99 1.00
CA THR A 100 -12.88 13.02 2.45
C THR A 100 -12.57 11.69 3.14
N ALA A 101 -12.37 10.60 2.37
CA ALA A 101 -12.00 9.32 2.95
C ALA A 101 -10.61 9.40 3.60
N ALA A 102 -10.46 8.71 4.73
CA ALA A 102 -9.23 8.73 5.53
C ALA A 102 -7.98 8.30 4.75
N CYS A 103 -8.14 7.49 3.69
CA CYS A 103 -7.05 7.05 2.81
C CYS A 103 -6.26 8.23 2.26
N TYR A 104 -6.95 9.25 1.74
CA TYR A 104 -6.28 10.43 1.16
C TYR A 104 -5.44 11.20 2.18
N GLY A 105 -6.01 11.45 3.37
CA GLY A 105 -5.30 12.16 4.43
C GLY A 105 -4.11 11.36 4.95
N CYS A 106 -4.28 10.06 5.17
CA CYS A 106 -3.21 9.18 5.65
C CYS A 106 -2.05 9.12 4.65
N HIS A 107 -2.33 8.87 3.36
CA HIS A 107 -1.31 8.76 2.33
C HIS A 107 -0.57 10.08 2.10
N SER A 108 -1.28 11.22 2.05
CA SER A 108 -0.64 12.52 1.85
C SER A 108 0.27 12.95 3.00
N GLN A 109 -0.05 12.55 4.22
CA GLN A 109 0.68 12.97 5.42
C GLN A 109 1.87 12.06 5.77
N ASN A 110 1.75 10.75 5.47
CA ASN A 110 2.66 9.75 6.01
C ASN A 110 3.46 8.99 4.95
N ALA A 111 3.12 9.11 3.69
CA ALA A 111 3.81 8.40 2.61
C ALA A 111 5.16 9.06 2.28
N ALA A 112 6.16 8.23 1.99
CA ALA A 112 7.51 8.72 1.68
C ALA A 112 7.67 9.27 0.27
N VAL A 113 6.92 8.76 -0.72
CA VAL A 113 7.01 9.20 -2.12
C VAL A 113 5.61 9.23 -2.74
N GLU A 114 5.21 10.39 -3.31
CA GLU A 114 4.01 10.49 -4.16
C GLU A 114 2.77 9.80 -3.58
N ASN A 115 2.47 9.98 -2.30
CA ASN A 115 1.39 9.30 -1.58
C ASN A 115 1.52 7.77 -1.49
N THR A 116 2.71 7.20 -1.70
CA THR A 116 2.96 5.76 -1.58
C THR A 116 3.94 5.43 -0.46
N PHE A 117 3.67 4.34 0.26
CA PHE A 117 4.43 3.94 1.44
C PHE A 117 5.70 3.14 1.07
N VAL A 118 6.54 3.70 0.20
CA VAL A 118 7.80 3.05 -0.21
C VAL A 118 8.76 2.81 0.96
N GLN A 119 8.58 3.51 2.07
CA GLN A 119 9.37 3.34 3.29
C GLN A 119 9.27 1.94 3.90
N PHE A 120 8.21 1.20 3.63
CA PHE A 120 8.04 -0.17 4.11
C PHE A 120 8.76 -1.21 3.23
N TYR A 121 9.38 -0.77 2.14
CA TYR A 121 10.00 -1.66 1.16
C TYR A 121 11.50 -1.41 1.04
N PRO A 122 12.35 -2.31 1.58
CA PRO A 122 13.81 -2.17 1.57
C PRO A 122 14.42 -2.04 0.16
N THR A 123 13.69 -2.46 -0.86
CA THR A 123 14.13 -2.33 -2.27
C THR A 123 13.80 -0.97 -2.88
N LEU A 124 12.86 -0.21 -2.33
CA LEU A 124 12.36 1.03 -2.89
C LEU A 124 12.89 2.27 -2.16
N LEU A 125 12.91 2.25 -0.84
CA LEU A 125 13.33 3.41 -0.05
C LEU A 125 14.75 3.90 -0.40
N PRO A 126 15.77 3.03 -0.56
CA PRO A 126 17.10 3.48 -0.97
C PRO A 126 17.13 4.13 -2.35
N VAL A 127 16.28 3.66 -3.28
CA VAL A 127 16.14 4.26 -4.60
C VAL A 127 15.57 5.68 -4.50
N ALA A 128 14.47 5.84 -3.77
CA ALA A 128 13.85 7.14 -3.55
C ALA A 128 14.84 8.14 -2.92
N ARG A 129 15.61 7.68 -1.95
CA ARG A 129 16.67 8.48 -1.31
C ARG A 129 17.76 8.88 -2.34
N ALA A 130 18.29 7.93 -3.10
CA ALA A 130 19.33 8.19 -4.10
C ALA A 130 18.85 9.09 -5.25
N LYS A 131 17.56 9.04 -5.58
CA LYS A 131 16.94 9.89 -6.63
C LYS A 131 16.42 11.22 -6.12
N GLY A 132 16.42 11.47 -4.80
CA GLY A 132 15.93 12.71 -4.21
C GLY A 132 14.42 12.89 -4.34
N THR A 133 13.65 11.80 -4.37
CA THR A 133 12.20 11.83 -4.58
C THR A 133 11.38 11.69 -3.30
N LEU A 134 12.04 11.67 -2.15
CA LEU A 134 11.35 11.64 -0.87
C LEU A 134 10.52 12.92 -0.66
N ASN A 135 9.30 12.75 -0.16
CA ASN A 135 8.46 13.88 0.23
C ASN A 135 9.15 14.71 1.32
N ALA A 136 9.07 16.03 1.22
CA ALA A 136 9.69 16.94 2.20
C ALA A 136 9.14 16.77 3.62
N SER A 137 7.91 16.27 3.74
CA SER A 137 7.26 15.97 5.03
C SER A 137 7.69 14.65 5.64
N PHE A 138 8.30 13.75 4.86
CA PHE A 138 8.73 12.45 5.34
C PHE A 138 9.95 12.58 6.26
N LYS A 139 9.81 12.06 7.47
CA LYS A 139 10.90 12.00 8.47
C LYS A 139 11.29 10.55 8.66
N GLU A 140 12.58 10.29 8.53
CA GLU A 140 13.19 8.98 8.81
C GLU A 140 13.31 8.70 10.29
#